data_23e3cfe8fed63d011cac9c68527f122d
#
_entry.id   23e3cfe8fed63d011cac9c68527f122d
#
_cell.length_a   1.000
_cell.length_b   1.000
_cell.length_c   1.000
_cell.angle_alpha   90.00
_cell.angle_beta   90.00
_cell.angle_gamma   90.00
#
_symmetry.space_group_name_H-M   'P 1'
#
loop_
_entity.id
_entity.type
_entity.pdbx_description
1 polymer ?
#
loop_
_entity_poly.entity_id
_entity_poly.type
_entity_poly.pdbx_seq_one_letter_code
_entity_poly.pdbx_strand_id
1 'polypeptide(L)'
;MPALKDAIDRASELGAHSFVMGMPHRGRLNVLGNVMRKPMPLIFSEFSGTNYKAEDNQKSKNFDDDNKKWSISGDVKYHLGSSMDRTYPDGRKIHLSLVANPSHLECINPVVVGKARAKQYYCGNRPEDVRNVVPILLHGDSAFAGQGVVYETMQMSKVPDFDVGGTIHVIVNNQIGFTTNPIHARSTPYCSDLGKAFN
;
A
#
# COMPACT_ATOMS: atom_id res chain seq x y z
N MET A 1 -9.63 -9.13 0.85
CA MET A 1 -8.99 -8.92 2.17
C MET A 1 -8.35 -10.19 2.73
N PRO A 2 -9.02 -11.36 2.83
CA PRO A 2 -8.37 -12.56 3.37
C PRO A 2 -7.05 -12.90 2.66
N ALA A 3 -7.03 -12.98 1.35
CA ALA A 3 -5.82 -13.30 0.58
C ALA A 3 -4.66 -12.32 0.83
N LEU A 4 -4.95 -11.01 0.92
CA LEU A 4 -3.92 -10.01 1.23
C LEU A 4 -3.35 -10.20 2.64
N LYS A 5 -4.23 -10.48 3.61
CA LYS A 5 -3.80 -10.76 4.98
C LYS A 5 -2.94 -12.02 5.04
N ASP A 6 -3.38 -13.09 4.39
CA ASP A 6 -2.69 -14.37 4.36
C ASP A 6 -1.32 -14.26 3.68
N ALA A 7 -1.21 -13.52 2.59
CA ALA A 7 0.06 -13.23 1.93
C ALA A 7 1.05 -12.50 2.86
N ILE A 8 0.57 -11.52 3.64
CA ILE A 8 1.39 -10.81 4.63
C ILE A 8 1.83 -11.76 5.76
N ASP A 9 0.89 -12.55 6.29
CA ASP A 9 1.16 -13.49 7.37
C ASP A 9 2.17 -14.55 6.91
N ARG A 10 1.98 -15.11 5.71
CA ARG A 10 2.90 -16.09 5.14
C ARG A 10 4.29 -15.51 4.85
N ALA A 11 4.36 -14.31 4.27
CA ALA A 11 5.65 -13.65 4.05
C ALA A 11 6.38 -13.37 5.38
N SER A 12 5.64 -13.02 6.43
CA SER A 12 6.19 -12.87 7.78
C SER A 12 6.77 -14.17 8.35
N GLU A 13 6.13 -15.31 8.10
CA GLU A 13 6.66 -16.63 8.48
C GLU A 13 7.95 -16.95 7.74
N LEU A 14 8.12 -16.44 6.53
CA LEU A 14 9.30 -16.59 5.70
C LEU A 14 10.40 -15.56 6.00
N GLY A 15 10.20 -14.71 7.03
CA GLY A 15 11.21 -13.78 7.53
C GLY A 15 10.99 -12.31 7.15
N ALA A 16 9.98 -11.98 6.36
CA ALA A 16 9.68 -10.58 6.06
C ALA A 16 9.13 -9.86 7.30
N HIS A 17 9.67 -8.69 7.61
CA HIS A 17 9.25 -7.90 8.76
C HIS A 17 8.78 -6.49 8.40
N SER A 18 8.89 -6.06 7.15
CA SER A 18 8.40 -4.75 6.72
C SER A 18 7.65 -4.86 5.40
N PHE A 19 6.47 -4.27 5.34
CA PHE A 19 5.61 -4.27 4.16
C PHE A 19 5.31 -2.84 3.75
N VAL A 20 5.57 -2.51 2.49
CA VAL A 20 5.25 -1.21 1.91
C VAL A 20 4.16 -1.40 0.90
N MET A 21 2.97 -0.88 1.20
CA MET A 21 1.79 -1.07 0.36
C MET A 21 1.41 0.22 -0.36
N GLY A 22 1.02 0.09 -1.63
CA GLY A 22 0.39 1.14 -2.41
C GLY A 22 -0.90 0.65 -3.02
N MET A 23 -1.87 1.54 -3.17
CA MET A 23 -3.15 1.20 -3.76
C MET A 23 -3.91 2.46 -4.21
N PRO A 24 -4.87 2.33 -5.14
CA PRO A 24 -5.76 3.43 -5.49
C PRO A 24 -6.75 3.73 -4.35
N HIS A 25 -7.64 4.69 -4.56
CA HIS A 25 -8.65 5.12 -3.59
C HIS A 25 -9.74 4.06 -3.34
N ARG A 26 -10.15 3.30 -4.36
CA ARG A 26 -11.23 2.30 -4.26
C ARG A 26 -10.84 1.15 -3.34
N GLY A 27 -11.66 0.90 -2.33
CA GLY A 27 -11.42 -0.13 -1.32
C GLY A 27 -10.39 0.24 -0.24
N ARG A 28 -9.85 1.45 -0.24
CA ARG A 28 -8.81 1.87 0.69
C ARG A 28 -9.26 1.85 2.14
N LEU A 29 -10.49 2.29 2.44
CA LEU A 29 -11.04 2.23 3.80
C LEU A 29 -11.16 0.79 4.31
N ASN A 30 -11.46 -0.16 3.42
CA ASN A 30 -11.50 -1.57 3.76
C ASN A 30 -10.10 -2.10 4.13
N VAL A 31 -9.06 -1.70 3.40
CA VAL A 31 -7.66 -2.04 3.74
C VAL A 31 -7.27 -1.40 5.06
N LEU A 32 -7.59 -0.11 5.27
CA LEU A 32 -7.31 0.59 6.52
C LEU A 32 -7.97 -0.11 7.72
N GLY A 33 -9.25 -0.49 7.63
CA GLY A 33 -9.97 -1.13 8.72
C GLY A 33 -9.54 -2.60 8.93
N ASN A 34 -9.49 -3.40 7.88
CA ASN A 34 -9.35 -4.86 8.00
C ASN A 34 -7.90 -5.37 7.90
N VAL A 35 -7.01 -4.65 7.22
CA VAL A 35 -5.59 -5.02 7.11
C VAL A 35 -4.73 -4.20 8.06
N MET A 36 -4.89 -2.87 8.04
CA MET A 36 -4.14 -1.96 8.91
C MET A 36 -4.75 -1.83 10.31
N ARG A 37 -5.89 -2.44 10.57
CA ARG A 37 -6.60 -2.43 11.88
C ARG A 37 -6.85 -1.01 12.43
N LYS A 38 -7.03 -0.03 11.54
CA LYS A 38 -7.44 1.31 11.96
C LYS A 38 -8.83 1.22 12.60
N PRO A 39 -9.03 1.74 13.82
CA PRO A 39 -10.32 1.67 14.49
C PRO A 39 -11.42 2.33 13.66
N MET A 40 -12.57 1.64 13.50
CA MET A 40 -13.71 2.17 12.74
C MET A 40 -14.22 3.51 13.28
N PRO A 41 -14.33 3.74 14.60
CA PRO A 41 -14.71 5.05 15.13
C PRO A 41 -13.76 6.16 14.70
N LEU A 42 -12.46 5.89 14.58
CA LEU A 42 -11.50 6.86 14.07
C LEU A 42 -11.73 7.17 12.59
N ILE A 43 -12.01 6.15 11.78
CA ILE A 43 -12.35 6.35 10.37
C ILE A 43 -13.62 7.22 10.25
N PHE A 44 -14.67 6.91 11.02
CA PHE A 44 -15.91 7.68 10.97
C PHE A 44 -15.74 9.11 11.48
N SER A 45 -14.95 9.35 12.52
CA SER A 45 -14.68 10.70 13.04
C SER A 45 -13.96 11.57 12.01
N GLU A 46 -13.08 10.99 11.21
CA GLU A 46 -12.41 11.69 10.11
C GLU A 46 -13.41 12.16 9.05
N PHE A 47 -14.49 11.43 8.80
CA PHE A 47 -15.57 11.85 7.88
C PHE A 47 -16.49 12.90 8.47
N SER A 48 -16.81 12.81 9.76
CA SER A 48 -17.70 13.77 10.44
C SER A 48 -16.98 15.07 10.84
N GLY A 49 -15.66 15.14 10.69
CA GLY A 49 -14.88 16.30 11.14
C GLY A 49 -14.82 16.45 12.67
N THR A 50 -15.18 15.39 13.40
CA THR A 50 -15.16 15.38 14.87
C THR A 50 -13.83 14.80 15.37
N ASN A 51 -13.30 15.34 16.48
CA ASN A 51 -12.12 14.77 17.12
C ASN A 51 -12.52 13.53 17.92
N TYR A 52 -12.16 12.37 17.45
CA TYR A 52 -12.26 11.13 18.24
C TYR A 52 -11.15 11.13 19.29
N LYS A 53 -11.53 11.25 20.56
CA LYS A 53 -10.64 10.98 21.69
C LYS A 53 -10.74 9.47 21.96
N ALA A 54 -9.69 8.73 21.66
CA ALA A 54 -9.57 7.37 22.17
C ALA A 54 -9.50 7.46 23.70
N GLU A 55 -10.52 7.00 24.37
CA GLU A 55 -10.43 6.74 25.81
C GLU A 55 -9.46 5.57 25.99
N ASP A 56 -8.38 5.88 26.71
CA ASP A 56 -7.41 5.01 27.34
C ASP A 56 -6.28 4.34 26.54
N ASN A 57 -5.12 4.55 27.21
CA ASN A 57 -3.93 3.71 27.24
C ASN A 57 -2.88 3.83 26.12
N GLN A 58 -2.55 5.06 25.74
CA GLN A 58 -1.09 5.36 25.61
C GLN A 58 -0.87 6.87 25.74
N LYS A 59 -0.15 7.25 26.78
CA LYS A 59 0.40 8.60 26.96
C LYS A 59 1.26 8.96 25.75
N SER A 60 0.65 9.53 24.71
CA SER A 60 1.41 10.30 23.74
C SER A 60 1.76 11.62 24.40
N LYS A 61 3.05 11.75 24.72
CA LYS A 61 3.67 12.96 25.23
C LYS A 61 3.35 14.11 24.27
N ASN A 62 2.79 15.17 24.85
CA ASN A 62 2.83 16.56 24.44
C ASN A 62 3.34 16.84 23.02
N PHE A 63 2.41 16.95 22.09
CA PHE A 63 2.58 17.82 20.94
C PHE A 63 1.71 19.05 21.21
N ASP A 64 2.31 20.23 21.11
CA ASP A 64 1.74 21.51 21.44
C ASP A 64 0.35 21.71 20.85
N ASP A 65 -0.54 22.29 21.67
CA ASP A 65 -1.96 22.56 21.36
C ASP A 65 -2.18 23.47 20.12
N ASP A 66 -1.15 24.22 19.72
CA ASP A 66 -1.16 25.08 18.53
C ASP A 66 -1.12 24.32 17.20
N ASN A 67 -0.69 23.05 17.19
CA ASN A 67 -0.68 22.20 16.01
C ASN A 67 -2.03 21.50 15.73
N LYS A 68 -2.98 21.53 16.65
CA LYS A 68 -4.31 20.92 16.46
C LYS A 68 -5.15 21.56 15.37
N LYS A 69 -4.91 22.83 15.03
CA LYS A 69 -5.63 23.52 13.94
C LYS A 69 -5.20 23.09 12.55
N TRP A 70 -4.01 22.53 12.39
CA TRP A 70 -3.44 22.10 11.10
C TRP A 70 -3.56 20.60 10.82
N SER A 71 -4.11 19.82 11.76
CA SER A 71 -4.26 18.36 11.62
C SER A 71 -5.46 17.92 10.78
N ILE A 72 -6.30 18.85 10.32
CA ILE A 72 -7.33 18.55 9.35
C ILE A 72 -6.67 18.62 7.98
N SER A 73 -6.11 17.48 7.56
CA SER A 73 -5.64 17.33 6.18
C SER A 73 -6.75 17.73 5.22
N GLY A 74 -6.49 18.72 4.37
CA GLY A 74 -7.39 19.11 3.30
C GLY A 74 -7.51 18.07 2.20
N ASP A 75 -6.79 16.94 2.30
CA ASP A 75 -6.82 15.89 1.31
C ASP A 75 -8.04 14.96 1.47
N VAL A 76 -8.38 14.28 0.38
CA VAL A 76 -9.47 13.32 0.32
C VAL A 76 -9.14 12.13 1.24
N LYS A 77 -10.09 11.73 2.09
CA LYS A 77 -9.91 10.63 3.07
C LYS A 77 -9.45 9.31 2.44
N TYR A 78 -9.80 9.09 1.17
CA TYR A 78 -9.40 7.91 0.39
C TYR A 78 -7.93 7.93 -0.07
N HIS A 79 -7.17 9.00 0.19
CA HIS A 79 -5.76 9.12 -0.18
C HIS A 79 -4.81 9.03 1.02
N LEU A 80 -5.33 9.05 2.23
CA LEU A 80 -4.52 9.04 3.45
C LEU A 80 -3.70 7.76 3.59
N GLY A 81 -2.44 7.93 3.99
CA GLY A 81 -1.56 6.84 4.38
C GLY A 81 -1.82 6.35 5.80
N SER A 82 -1.21 5.25 6.14
CA SER A 82 -1.23 4.69 7.50
C SER A 82 0.02 3.87 7.74
N SER A 83 0.45 3.83 9.00
CA SER A 83 1.61 3.05 9.41
C SER A 83 1.31 2.42 10.76
N MET A 84 1.64 1.13 10.93
CA MET A 84 1.41 0.41 12.18
C MET A 84 2.38 -0.76 12.34
N ASP A 85 2.66 -1.09 13.58
CA ASP A 85 3.34 -2.32 13.95
C ASP A 85 2.32 -3.38 14.36
N ARG A 86 2.55 -4.62 13.97
CA ARG A 86 1.75 -5.78 14.36
C ARG A 86 2.65 -6.78 15.06
N THR A 87 2.20 -7.24 16.23
CA THR A 87 2.82 -8.35 16.94
C THR A 87 1.92 -9.58 16.81
N TYR A 88 2.51 -10.70 16.46
CA TYR A 88 1.85 -12.01 16.40
C TYR A 88 1.93 -12.72 17.75
N PRO A 89 1.06 -13.73 18.01
CA PRO A 89 1.09 -14.50 19.25
C PRO A 89 2.41 -15.24 19.50
N ASP A 90 3.15 -15.56 18.45
CA ASP A 90 4.48 -16.19 18.51
C ASP A 90 5.63 -15.19 18.76
N GLY A 91 5.31 -13.92 18.96
CA GLY A 91 6.28 -12.85 19.24
C GLY A 91 6.87 -12.19 17.99
N ARG A 92 6.61 -12.67 16.77
CA ARG A 92 7.03 -11.98 15.55
C ARG A 92 6.44 -10.59 15.47
N LYS A 93 7.25 -9.64 15.02
CA LYS A 93 6.81 -8.25 14.82
C LYS A 93 6.99 -7.87 13.36
N ILE A 94 5.99 -7.24 12.79
CA ILE A 94 6.05 -6.69 11.44
C ILE A 94 5.61 -5.23 11.44
N HIS A 95 6.18 -4.49 10.48
CA HIS A 95 5.78 -3.12 10.20
C HIS A 95 4.97 -3.07 8.90
N LEU A 96 3.77 -2.54 8.95
CA LEU A 96 2.91 -2.31 7.81
C LEU A 96 2.84 -0.81 7.50
N SER A 97 3.11 -0.44 6.26
CA SER A 97 3.04 0.94 5.80
C SER A 97 2.19 1.02 4.54
N LEU A 98 1.02 1.66 4.63
CA LEU A 98 0.21 2.03 3.48
C LEU A 98 0.56 3.46 3.07
N VAL A 99 1.16 3.63 1.92
CA VAL A 99 1.63 4.94 1.45
C VAL A 99 0.44 5.80 1.01
N ALA A 100 0.45 7.08 1.37
CA ALA A 100 -0.51 8.03 0.83
C ALA A 100 -0.37 8.11 -0.70
N ASN A 101 -1.47 8.31 -1.42
CA ASN A 101 -1.46 8.37 -2.87
C ASN A 101 -2.20 9.61 -3.39
N PRO A 102 -1.86 10.12 -4.57
CA PRO A 102 -2.65 11.13 -5.26
C PRO A 102 -3.87 10.49 -5.94
N SER A 103 -4.74 11.31 -6.51
CA SER A 103 -5.86 10.84 -7.34
C SER A 103 -5.43 10.24 -8.69
N HIS A 104 -4.19 10.45 -9.11
CA HIS A 104 -3.61 9.87 -10.31
C HIS A 104 -3.31 8.39 -10.09
N LEU A 105 -4.09 7.54 -10.72
CA LEU A 105 -3.94 6.08 -10.61
C LEU A 105 -2.54 5.65 -11.06
N GLU A 106 -1.98 4.67 -10.36
CA GLU A 106 -0.68 4.03 -10.60
C GLU A 106 0.55 4.90 -10.29
N CYS A 107 0.42 6.22 -10.07
CA CYS A 107 1.56 7.07 -9.69
C CYS A 107 2.21 6.66 -8.35
N ILE A 108 1.51 5.90 -7.53
CA ILE A 108 2.03 5.37 -6.28
C ILE A 108 3.05 4.22 -6.49
N ASN A 109 3.04 3.55 -7.64
CA ASN A 109 3.85 2.36 -7.87
C ASN A 109 5.36 2.62 -7.70
N PRO A 110 5.98 3.58 -8.41
CA PRO A 110 7.40 3.86 -8.23
C PRO A 110 7.73 4.37 -6.83
N VAL A 111 6.80 5.08 -6.17
CA VAL A 111 7.00 5.58 -4.80
C VAL A 111 7.10 4.42 -3.80
N VAL A 112 6.24 3.41 -3.94
CA VAL A 112 6.26 2.21 -3.08
C VAL A 112 7.54 1.42 -3.29
N VAL A 113 7.95 1.19 -4.54
CA VAL A 113 9.18 0.48 -4.88
C VAL A 113 10.40 1.25 -4.34
N GLY A 114 10.47 2.56 -4.57
CA GLY A 114 11.55 3.40 -4.04
C GLY A 114 11.61 3.41 -2.51
N LYS A 115 10.44 3.48 -1.84
CA LYS A 115 10.38 3.39 -0.37
C LYS A 115 10.81 2.01 0.14
N ALA A 116 10.45 0.93 -0.55
CA ALA A 116 10.91 -0.41 -0.21
C ALA A 116 12.44 -0.51 -0.36
N ARG A 117 12.99 -0.01 -1.46
CA ARG A 117 14.43 0.02 -1.71
C ARG A 117 15.20 0.80 -0.64
N ALA A 118 14.68 1.97 -0.26
CA ALA A 118 15.28 2.76 0.82
C ALA A 118 15.28 2.01 2.16
N LYS A 119 14.17 1.32 2.50
CA LYS A 119 14.11 0.51 3.71
C LYS A 119 15.11 -0.65 3.68
N GLN A 120 15.27 -1.34 2.55
CA GLN A 120 16.27 -2.40 2.37
C GLN A 120 17.68 -1.86 2.58
N TYR A 121 17.98 -0.68 2.04
CA TYR A 121 19.27 -0.02 2.25
C TYR A 121 19.57 0.22 3.73
N TYR A 122 18.61 0.74 4.49
CA TYR A 122 18.78 1.00 5.92
C TYR A 122 18.77 -0.27 6.79
N CYS A 123 18.27 -1.40 6.27
CA CYS A 123 18.33 -2.70 6.96
C CYS A 123 19.67 -3.43 6.78
N GLY A 124 20.60 -2.86 5.98
CA GLY A 124 21.93 -3.44 5.77
C GLY A 124 22.30 -3.67 4.31
N ASN A 125 21.33 -3.61 3.41
CA ASN A 125 21.51 -3.71 1.94
C ASN A 125 22.24 -4.98 1.45
N ARG A 126 22.25 -6.04 2.25
CA ARG A 126 22.81 -7.32 1.85
C ARG A 126 21.75 -8.10 1.06
N PRO A 127 22.14 -9.07 0.20
CA PRO A 127 21.16 -9.87 -0.55
C PRO A 127 20.10 -10.55 0.32
N GLU A 128 20.46 -10.99 1.52
CA GLU A 128 19.55 -11.57 2.50
C GLU A 128 18.58 -10.54 3.11
N ASP A 129 18.97 -9.27 3.20
CA ASP A 129 18.14 -8.21 3.77
C ASP A 129 17.03 -7.73 2.81
N VAL A 130 17.20 -7.96 1.52
CA VAL A 130 16.18 -7.64 0.50
C VAL A 130 14.86 -8.34 0.80
N ARG A 131 14.90 -9.58 1.29
CA ARG A 131 13.70 -10.37 1.65
C ARG A 131 12.93 -9.80 2.84
N ASN A 132 13.58 -8.97 3.64
CA ASN A 132 13.00 -8.42 4.87
C ASN A 132 11.94 -7.36 4.59
N VAL A 133 11.95 -6.76 3.39
CA VAL A 133 11.02 -5.69 3.00
C VAL A 133 10.29 -6.08 1.73
N VAL A 134 8.97 -6.21 1.82
CA VAL A 134 8.12 -6.65 0.71
C VAL A 134 7.25 -5.49 0.23
N PRO A 135 7.42 -5.02 -1.01
CA PRO A 135 6.48 -4.10 -1.64
C PRO A 135 5.23 -4.86 -2.13
N ILE A 136 4.06 -4.27 -1.89
CA ILE A 136 2.76 -4.79 -2.35
C ILE A 136 2.00 -3.67 -3.03
N LEU A 137 1.58 -3.89 -4.27
CA LEU A 137 0.81 -2.96 -5.06
C LEU A 137 -0.56 -3.55 -5.40
N LEU A 138 -1.62 -2.84 -5.04
CA LEU A 138 -2.98 -3.19 -5.42
C LEU A 138 -3.40 -2.28 -6.59
N HIS A 139 -4.11 -2.85 -7.55
CA HIS A 139 -4.49 -2.17 -8.79
C HIS A 139 -5.96 -2.41 -9.13
N GLY A 140 -6.57 -1.46 -9.84
CA GLY A 140 -7.74 -1.73 -10.67
C GLY A 140 -7.28 -2.22 -12.04
N ASP A 141 -8.09 -3.06 -12.68
CA ASP A 141 -7.76 -3.71 -13.95
C ASP A 141 -7.51 -2.72 -15.09
N SER A 142 -8.36 -1.71 -15.22
CA SER A 142 -8.24 -0.72 -16.30
C SER A 142 -6.99 0.14 -16.16
N ALA A 143 -6.67 0.58 -14.93
CA ALA A 143 -5.50 1.39 -14.68
C ALA A 143 -4.20 0.58 -14.88
N PHE A 144 -4.17 -0.66 -14.39
CA PHE A 144 -3.03 -1.55 -14.56
C PHE A 144 -2.72 -1.82 -16.04
N ALA A 145 -3.75 -2.10 -16.84
CA ALA A 145 -3.58 -2.38 -18.25
C ALA A 145 -3.33 -1.13 -19.11
N GLY A 146 -3.82 0.04 -18.68
CA GLY A 146 -3.87 1.24 -19.52
C GLY A 146 -2.91 2.38 -19.13
N GLN A 147 -2.33 2.36 -17.92
CA GLN A 147 -1.44 3.43 -17.47
C GLN A 147 0.03 3.08 -17.74
N GLY A 148 0.73 3.89 -18.55
CA GLY A 148 2.12 3.67 -18.95
C GLY A 148 3.09 3.56 -17.77
N VAL A 149 2.83 4.28 -16.67
CA VAL A 149 3.66 4.25 -15.46
C VAL A 149 3.78 2.85 -14.82
N VAL A 150 2.82 1.96 -15.06
CA VAL A 150 2.91 0.55 -14.62
C VAL A 150 4.06 -0.14 -15.34
N TYR A 151 4.11 -0.03 -16.66
CA TYR A 151 5.18 -0.61 -17.47
C TYR A 151 6.55 0.02 -17.13
N GLU A 152 6.61 1.34 -17.02
CA GLU A 152 7.82 2.07 -16.66
C GLU A 152 8.37 1.63 -15.29
N THR A 153 7.48 1.45 -14.31
CA THR A 153 7.86 0.93 -12.99
C THR A 153 8.41 -0.50 -13.08
N MET A 154 7.77 -1.36 -13.85
CA MET A 154 8.23 -2.74 -14.03
C MET A 154 9.56 -2.83 -14.77
N GLN A 155 9.86 -1.91 -15.68
CA GLN A 155 11.15 -1.85 -16.37
C GLN A 155 12.33 -1.63 -15.42
N MET A 156 12.10 -1.03 -14.25
CA MET A 156 13.14 -0.84 -13.24
C MET A 156 13.47 -2.10 -12.44
N SER A 157 12.66 -3.16 -12.54
CA SER A 157 12.71 -4.32 -11.64
C SER A 157 14.04 -5.08 -11.62
N LYS A 158 14.82 -5.01 -12.69
CA LYS A 158 16.15 -5.65 -12.80
C LYS A 158 17.27 -4.65 -13.03
N VAL A 159 16.98 -3.36 -12.96
CA VAL A 159 18.02 -2.32 -13.06
C VAL A 159 18.78 -2.27 -11.73
N PRO A 160 20.12 -2.34 -11.74
CA PRO A 160 20.90 -2.19 -10.52
C PRO A 160 20.49 -0.95 -9.72
N ASP A 161 20.50 -1.06 -8.40
CA ASP A 161 20.05 -0.06 -7.44
C ASP A 161 18.53 0.23 -7.39
N PHE A 162 17.75 -0.19 -8.38
CA PHE A 162 16.29 -0.14 -8.37
C PHE A 162 15.66 -1.50 -8.02
N ASP A 163 16.40 -2.60 -8.19
CA ASP A 163 15.90 -3.94 -7.86
C ASP A 163 15.59 -4.07 -6.36
N VAL A 164 14.38 -4.47 -6.08
CA VAL A 164 13.85 -4.70 -4.71
C VAL A 164 13.63 -6.20 -4.42
N GLY A 165 14.12 -7.08 -5.28
CA GLY A 165 13.94 -8.53 -5.16
C GLY A 165 12.57 -9.04 -5.57
N GLY A 166 11.68 -8.16 -6.00
CA GLY A 166 10.33 -8.45 -6.47
C GLY A 166 9.25 -7.61 -5.80
N THR A 167 8.11 -7.53 -6.45
CA THR A 167 6.93 -6.79 -5.98
C THR A 167 5.70 -7.68 -6.15
N ILE A 168 4.86 -7.75 -5.13
CA ILE A 168 3.58 -8.46 -5.23
C ILE A 168 2.54 -7.51 -5.82
N HIS A 169 2.01 -7.87 -6.99
CA HIS A 169 0.94 -7.14 -7.64
C HIS A 169 -0.40 -7.87 -7.44
N VAL A 170 -1.40 -7.16 -6.91
CA VAL A 170 -2.75 -7.66 -6.69
C VAL A 170 -3.70 -6.86 -7.56
N ILE A 171 -4.25 -7.45 -8.60
CA ILE A 171 -5.17 -6.79 -9.52
C ILE A 171 -6.60 -7.14 -9.16
N VAL A 172 -7.40 -6.14 -8.83
CA VAL A 172 -8.84 -6.29 -8.60
C VAL A 172 -9.55 -6.01 -9.92
N ASN A 173 -9.88 -7.09 -10.64
CA ASN A 173 -10.58 -7.01 -11.92
C ASN A 173 -12.08 -6.76 -11.69
N ASN A 174 -12.44 -5.53 -11.40
CA ASN A 174 -13.82 -5.09 -11.22
C ASN A 174 -14.47 -4.62 -12.53
N GLN A 175 -13.74 -4.62 -13.63
CA GLN A 175 -14.17 -4.21 -14.96
C GLN A 175 -14.66 -2.75 -15.03
N ILE A 176 -14.21 -1.89 -14.11
CA ILE A 176 -14.57 -0.47 -14.10
C ILE A 176 -13.41 0.34 -14.69
N GLY A 177 -13.68 1.04 -15.79
CA GLY A 177 -12.74 1.95 -16.43
C GLY A 177 -13.43 3.26 -16.77
N PHE A 178 -13.74 4.08 -15.75
CA PHE A 178 -14.52 5.31 -15.89
C PHE A 178 -15.84 5.05 -16.65
N THR A 179 -16.03 5.61 -17.85
CA THR A 179 -17.21 5.41 -18.70
C THR A 179 -17.02 4.34 -19.78
N THR A 180 -15.87 3.67 -19.80
CA THR A 180 -15.54 2.68 -20.83
C THR A 180 -16.22 1.35 -20.56
N ASN A 181 -16.93 0.83 -21.52
CA ASN A 181 -17.49 -0.51 -21.44
C ASN A 181 -16.36 -1.55 -21.42
N PRO A 182 -16.42 -2.58 -20.54
CA PRO A 182 -15.37 -3.59 -20.39
C PRO A 182 -14.91 -4.25 -21.71
N ILE A 183 -15.82 -4.48 -22.62
CA ILE A 183 -15.52 -5.07 -23.94
C ILE A 183 -14.60 -4.19 -24.81
N HIS A 184 -14.56 -2.89 -24.54
CA HIS A 184 -13.74 -1.91 -25.24
C HIS A 184 -12.53 -1.44 -24.44
N ALA A 185 -12.32 -2.00 -23.24
CA ALA A 185 -11.34 -1.48 -22.28
C ALA A 185 -9.90 -1.89 -22.61
N ARG A 186 -9.68 -3.03 -23.25
CA ARG A 186 -8.34 -3.53 -23.58
C ARG A 186 -8.40 -4.55 -24.73
N SER A 187 -7.26 -4.68 -25.42
CA SER A 187 -7.11 -5.67 -26.51
C SER A 187 -6.71 -7.05 -26.00
N THR A 188 -6.08 -7.14 -24.83
CA THR A 188 -5.58 -8.41 -24.28
C THR A 188 -6.70 -9.17 -23.54
N PRO A 189 -6.68 -10.52 -23.55
CA PRO A 189 -7.67 -11.34 -22.82
C PRO A 189 -7.67 -11.07 -21.32
N TYR A 190 -6.49 -10.89 -20.71
CA TYR A 190 -6.36 -10.68 -19.28
C TYR A 190 -5.79 -9.29 -18.99
N CYS A 191 -6.30 -8.63 -17.96
CA CYS A 191 -5.75 -7.35 -17.49
C CYS A 191 -4.31 -7.46 -16.96
N SER A 192 -3.88 -8.67 -16.59
CA SER A 192 -2.54 -8.98 -16.10
C SER A 192 -1.52 -9.30 -17.20
N ASP A 193 -1.92 -9.29 -18.48
CA ASP A 193 -1.03 -9.71 -19.59
C ASP A 193 0.24 -8.86 -19.71
N LEU A 194 0.20 -7.62 -19.24
CA LEU A 194 1.39 -6.77 -19.12
C LEU A 194 2.51 -7.46 -18.31
N GLY A 195 2.16 -8.17 -17.24
CA GLY A 195 3.12 -8.87 -16.40
C GLY A 195 3.85 -10.02 -17.09
N LYS A 196 3.31 -10.55 -18.19
CA LYS A 196 3.96 -11.62 -18.95
C LYS A 196 5.25 -11.19 -19.67
N ALA A 197 5.48 -9.89 -19.81
CA ALA A 197 6.70 -9.35 -20.39
C ALA A 197 7.88 -9.32 -19.37
N PHE A 198 7.61 -9.61 -18.10
CA PHE A 198 8.58 -9.54 -17.01
C PHE A 198 8.69 -10.91 -16.30
N ASN A 199 9.93 -11.32 -16.01
CA ASN A 199 10.26 -12.58 -15.32
C ASN A 199 10.57 -12.34 -13.85
#